data_843a098c2373c7e87a53969eaf663ee9
#
_entry.id   843a098c2373c7e87a53969eaf663ee9
#
_cell.length_a   1.000
_cell.length_b   1.000
_cell.length_c   1.000
_cell.angle_alpha   90.00
_cell.angle_beta   90.00
_cell.angle_gamma   90.00
#
_symmetry.space_group_name_H-M   'P 1'
#
loop_
_entity.id
_entity.type
_entity.pdbx_description
1 polymer ?
#
loop_
_entity_poly.entity_id
_entity_poly.type
_entity_poly.pdbx_seq_one_letter_code
_entity_poly.pdbx_strand_id
1 'polypeptide(L)'
;MSIAMLVLLVTAFVPVMGLQFNWVDLHWQAGVLLILTVVYHVIHAIGWQDFWSMFQLGVSEGIATLKHILSPEAPAPPKAGKYPFDHRMYHHVIVVVSFAAIITGVLMMVRIDTPLWTRNPYLFSDTTWGVMYVVHGLSGVSLILLVASHIYFALRPEKRWITWSMVRGWIDREHYLEHFDPAKWVVTDGGMKSVDGTTPGTGAVAEQIPSAKRED
;
A
#
# COMPACT_ATOMS: atom_id res chain seq x y z
N MET A 1 11.81 2.44 -1.34
CA MET A 1 11.03 1.91 -0.19
C MET A 1 11.24 0.41 0.01
N SER A 2 10.99 -0.46 -0.96
CA SER A 2 11.03 -1.93 -0.78
C SER A 2 12.37 -2.46 -0.25
N ILE A 3 13.50 -1.97 -0.76
CA ILE A 3 14.84 -2.38 -0.30
C ILE A 3 15.06 -1.95 1.15
N ALA A 4 14.75 -0.71 1.51
CA ALA A 4 14.88 -0.22 2.89
C ALA A 4 13.99 -1.04 3.86
N MET A 5 12.75 -1.33 3.47
CA MET A 5 11.85 -2.17 4.25
C MET A 5 12.42 -3.58 4.44
N LEU A 6 12.93 -4.21 3.36
CA LEU A 6 13.53 -5.54 3.45
C LEU A 6 14.73 -5.56 4.42
N VAL A 7 15.62 -4.57 4.34
CA VAL A 7 16.76 -4.44 5.26
C VAL A 7 16.28 -4.27 6.69
N LEU A 8 15.26 -3.45 6.94
CA LEU A 8 14.67 -3.26 8.26
C LEU A 8 14.09 -4.57 8.82
N LEU A 9 13.37 -5.34 8.01
CA LEU A 9 12.81 -6.62 8.44
C LEU A 9 13.92 -7.65 8.74
N VAL A 10 14.93 -7.75 7.88
CA VAL A 10 16.07 -8.66 8.09
C VAL A 10 16.82 -8.28 9.36
N THR A 11 17.15 -7.00 9.54
CA THR A 11 17.90 -6.53 10.73
C THR A 11 17.08 -6.59 12.02
N ALA A 12 15.75 -6.61 11.95
CA ALA A 12 14.90 -6.81 13.12
C ALA A 12 14.82 -8.27 13.56
N PHE A 13 14.79 -9.24 12.62
CA PHE A 13 14.48 -10.64 12.92
C PHE A 13 15.68 -11.56 12.96
N VAL A 14 16.66 -11.34 12.10
CA VAL A 14 17.84 -12.23 12.04
C VAL A 14 18.62 -12.26 13.36
N PRO A 15 18.82 -11.15 14.11
CA PRO A 15 19.44 -11.17 15.43
C PRO A 15 18.63 -11.96 16.46
N VAL A 16 17.30 -11.93 16.39
CA VAL A 16 16.40 -12.72 17.27
C VAL A 16 16.59 -14.22 17.04
N MET A 17 16.95 -14.62 15.82
CA MET A 17 17.29 -16.01 15.47
C MET A 17 18.69 -16.43 15.94
N GLY A 18 19.43 -15.56 16.63
CA GLY A 18 20.76 -15.85 17.17
C GLY A 18 21.93 -15.49 16.27
N LEU A 19 21.70 -14.97 15.07
CA LEU A 19 22.76 -14.52 14.17
C LEU A 19 23.22 -13.11 14.57
N GLN A 20 24.48 -12.96 14.95
CA GLN A 20 25.07 -11.71 15.43
C GLN A 20 25.83 -11.02 14.29
N PHE A 21 25.50 -9.75 14.06
CA PHE A 21 26.19 -8.84 13.15
C PHE A 21 25.91 -7.39 13.59
N ASN A 22 26.48 -6.41 12.93
CA ASN A 22 26.22 -4.99 13.27
C ASN A 22 24.83 -4.54 12.77
N TRP A 23 23.77 -5.18 13.30
CA TRP A 23 22.39 -4.97 12.88
C TRP A 23 21.84 -3.62 13.32
N VAL A 24 22.28 -3.06 14.45
CA VAL A 24 21.78 -1.78 14.98
C VAL A 24 22.07 -0.65 13.99
N ASP A 25 23.32 -0.55 13.52
CA ASP A 25 23.73 0.48 12.59
C ASP A 25 23.00 0.35 11.24
N LEU A 26 22.90 -0.86 10.73
CA LEU A 26 22.16 -1.10 9.48
C LEU A 26 20.67 -0.79 9.65
N HIS A 27 20.09 -1.10 10.81
CA HIS A 27 18.67 -0.89 11.08
C HIS A 27 18.31 0.60 11.10
N TRP A 28 19.02 1.41 11.91
CA TRP A 28 18.67 2.83 11.98
C TRP A 28 18.98 3.57 10.66
N GLN A 29 20.06 3.22 9.95
CA GLN A 29 20.36 3.82 8.64
C GLN A 29 19.28 3.48 7.60
N ALA A 30 18.84 2.22 7.55
CA ALA A 30 17.73 1.82 6.70
C ALA A 30 16.42 2.50 7.11
N GLY A 31 16.22 2.75 8.42
CA GLY A 31 15.09 3.51 8.96
C GLY A 31 15.07 4.96 8.46
N VAL A 32 16.20 5.65 8.50
CA VAL A 32 16.34 7.01 7.94
C VAL A 32 16.06 7.00 6.43
N LEU A 33 16.63 6.05 5.71
CA LEU A 33 16.37 5.90 4.27
C LEU A 33 14.88 5.65 3.98
N LEU A 34 14.22 4.84 4.81
CA LEU A 34 12.77 4.61 4.68
C LEU A 34 12.00 5.92 4.88
N ILE A 35 12.31 6.71 5.92
CA ILE A 35 11.66 8.00 6.17
C ILE A 35 11.80 8.92 4.96
N LEU A 36 13.00 9.08 4.43
CA LEU A 36 13.26 9.92 3.26
C LEU A 36 12.45 9.46 2.04
N THR A 37 12.38 8.15 1.82
CA THR A 37 11.60 7.60 0.70
C THR A 37 10.09 7.70 0.92
N VAL A 38 9.60 7.64 2.16
CA VAL A 38 8.18 7.89 2.51
C VAL A 38 7.83 9.36 2.26
N VAL A 39 8.67 10.30 2.71
CA VAL A 39 8.46 11.74 2.46
C VAL A 39 8.41 12.02 0.97
N TYR A 40 9.37 11.49 0.20
CA TYR A 40 9.35 11.60 -1.26
C TYR A 40 8.07 11.01 -1.87
N HIS A 41 7.65 9.82 -1.40
CA HIS A 41 6.43 9.18 -1.89
C HIS A 41 5.19 10.04 -1.65
N VAL A 42 5.05 10.61 -0.45
CA VAL A 42 3.91 11.49 -0.10
C VAL A 42 3.90 12.75 -0.98
N ILE A 43 5.05 13.41 -1.14
CA ILE A 43 5.16 14.60 -2.00
C ILE A 43 4.80 14.25 -3.45
N HIS A 44 5.34 13.15 -3.97
CA HIS A 44 5.05 12.69 -5.33
C HIS A 44 3.58 12.31 -5.50
N ALA A 45 2.98 11.63 -4.51
CA ALA A 45 1.57 11.24 -4.57
C ALA A 45 0.63 12.46 -4.57
N ILE A 46 0.92 13.48 -3.77
CA ILE A 46 0.13 14.72 -3.72
C ILE A 46 0.28 15.53 -5.02
N GLY A 47 1.50 15.59 -5.57
CA GLY A 47 1.79 16.44 -6.74
C GLY A 47 1.40 15.82 -8.09
N TRP A 48 1.50 14.50 -8.24
CA TRP A 48 1.39 13.82 -9.54
C TRP A 48 0.45 12.62 -9.58
N GLN A 49 -0.13 12.21 -8.44
CA GLN A 49 -1.03 11.08 -8.38
C GLN A 49 -2.36 11.48 -7.75
N ASP A 50 -3.35 10.59 -7.86
CA ASP A 50 -4.66 10.76 -7.26
C ASP A 50 -4.63 10.34 -5.77
N PHE A 51 -3.92 11.15 -4.95
CA PHE A 51 -3.71 10.90 -3.53
C PHE A 51 -5.02 10.73 -2.76
N TRP A 52 -6.00 11.62 -3.01
CA TRP A 52 -7.24 11.64 -2.24
C TRP A 52 -8.13 10.43 -2.49
N SER A 53 -8.13 9.87 -3.69
CA SER A 53 -8.95 8.69 -3.98
C SER A 53 -8.43 7.43 -3.26
N MET A 54 -7.14 7.36 -2.92
CA MET A 54 -6.59 6.27 -2.11
C MET A 54 -7.04 6.37 -0.64
N PHE A 55 -7.32 7.59 -0.13
CA PHE A 55 -7.72 7.80 1.27
C PHE A 55 -9.23 7.78 1.50
N GLN A 56 -10.04 7.58 0.47
CA GLN A 56 -11.49 7.38 0.65
C GLN A 56 -11.77 6.05 1.37
N LEU A 57 -12.50 6.12 2.48
CA LEU A 57 -12.80 4.92 3.29
C LEU A 57 -13.73 3.93 2.60
N GLY A 58 -14.64 4.41 1.71
CA GLY A 58 -15.54 3.52 0.95
C GLY A 58 -16.41 2.61 1.82
N VAL A 59 -16.95 3.14 2.92
CA VAL A 59 -17.71 2.35 3.92
C VAL A 59 -18.85 1.56 3.28
N SER A 60 -19.58 2.16 2.33
CA SER A 60 -20.67 1.48 1.62
C SER A 60 -20.20 0.29 0.79
N GLU A 61 -19.06 0.44 0.12
CA GLU A 61 -18.42 -0.65 -0.66
C GLU A 61 -17.95 -1.76 0.28
N GLY A 62 -17.36 -1.39 1.43
CA GLY A 62 -16.94 -2.34 2.45
C GLY A 62 -18.09 -3.15 3.02
N ILE A 63 -19.23 -2.50 3.33
CA ILE A 63 -20.43 -3.18 3.82
C ILE A 63 -20.99 -4.12 2.73
N ALA A 64 -21.04 -3.70 1.48
CA ALA A 64 -21.49 -4.54 0.37
C ALA A 64 -20.58 -5.77 0.19
N THR A 65 -19.27 -5.58 0.23
CA THR A 65 -18.29 -6.66 0.15
C THR A 65 -18.45 -7.64 1.31
N LEU A 66 -18.56 -7.14 2.54
CA LEU A 66 -18.75 -7.98 3.73
C LEU A 66 -20.06 -8.79 3.66
N LYS A 67 -21.16 -8.15 3.25
CA LYS A 67 -22.45 -8.84 3.05
C LYS A 67 -22.32 -9.97 2.03
N HIS A 68 -21.64 -9.73 0.92
CA HIS A 68 -21.45 -10.75 -0.12
C HIS A 68 -20.57 -11.92 0.35
N ILE A 69 -19.54 -11.66 1.16
CA ILE A 69 -18.69 -12.70 1.76
C ILE A 69 -19.48 -13.56 2.77
N LEU A 70 -20.30 -12.92 3.61
CA LEU A 70 -21.07 -13.62 4.65
C LEU A 70 -22.32 -14.32 4.10
N SER A 71 -22.83 -13.87 2.97
CA SER A 71 -24.04 -14.39 2.34
C SER A 71 -23.83 -14.43 0.81
N PRO A 72 -23.44 -15.57 0.25
CA PRO A 72 -23.18 -15.68 -1.20
C PRO A 72 -24.39 -15.35 -2.08
N GLU A 73 -25.60 -15.37 -1.52
CA GLU A 73 -26.85 -14.95 -2.19
C GLU A 73 -27.00 -13.42 -2.28
N ALA A 74 -26.22 -12.67 -1.48
CA ALA A 74 -26.25 -11.21 -1.54
C ALA A 74 -25.69 -10.71 -2.89
N PRO A 75 -26.22 -9.58 -3.40
CA PRO A 75 -25.72 -8.99 -4.64
C PRO A 75 -24.21 -8.79 -4.60
N ALA A 76 -23.53 -9.04 -5.70
CA ALA A 76 -22.11 -8.74 -5.84
C ALA A 76 -21.85 -7.25 -5.58
N PRO A 77 -20.73 -6.89 -4.92
CA PRO A 77 -20.40 -5.49 -4.70
C PRO A 77 -20.26 -4.76 -6.04
N PRO A 78 -20.60 -3.46 -6.08
CA PRO A 78 -20.48 -2.68 -7.32
C PRO A 78 -19.01 -2.62 -7.75
N LYS A 79 -18.78 -2.57 -9.07
CA LYS A 79 -17.44 -2.42 -9.64
C LYS A 79 -16.73 -1.22 -9.03
N ALA A 80 -15.44 -1.40 -8.76
CA ALA A 80 -14.62 -0.39 -8.12
C ALA A 80 -14.25 0.75 -9.08
N GLY A 81 -13.86 1.89 -8.51
CA GLY A 81 -13.09 2.90 -9.22
C GLY A 81 -11.62 2.47 -9.34
N LYS A 82 -10.73 3.44 -9.56
CA LYS A 82 -9.28 3.21 -9.73
C LYS A 82 -8.65 2.33 -8.63
N TYR A 83 -9.10 2.51 -7.39
CA TYR A 83 -8.61 1.77 -6.24
C TYR A 83 -9.76 0.98 -5.59
N PRO A 84 -9.79 -0.36 -5.73
CA PRO A 84 -10.74 -1.22 -5.05
C PRO A 84 -10.71 -1.05 -3.53
N PHE A 85 -11.81 -1.36 -2.87
CA PHE A 85 -11.94 -1.18 -1.41
C PHE A 85 -10.85 -1.93 -0.62
N ASP A 86 -10.56 -3.17 -0.97
CA ASP A 86 -9.51 -4.00 -0.35
C ASP A 86 -8.12 -3.37 -0.46
N HIS A 87 -7.77 -2.78 -1.62
CA HIS A 87 -6.50 -2.07 -1.82
C HIS A 87 -6.41 -0.82 -0.95
N ARG A 88 -7.50 -0.04 -0.84
CA ARG A 88 -7.54 1.16 0.01
C ARG A 88 -7.40 0.79 1.49
N MET A 89 -8.13 -0.22 1.95
CA MET A 89 -8.04 -0.68 3.34
C MET A 89 -6.65 -1.22 3.68
N TYR A 90 -6.06 -2.00 2.77
CA TYR A 90 -4.69 -2.47 2.92
C TYR A 90 -3.70 -1.30 3.05
N HIS A 91 -3.85 -0.29 2.20
CA HIS A 91 -3.03 0.92 2.25
C HIS A 91 -3.19 1.67 3.58
N HIS A 92 -4.41 1.83 4.11
CA HIS A 92 -4.61 2.46 5.42
C HIS A 92 -3.92 1.71 6.55
N VAL A 93 -4.04 0.38 6.56
CA VAL A 93 -3.39 -0.45 7.58
C VAL A 93 -1.87 -0.31 7.51
N ILE A 94 -1.28 -0.40 6.31
CA ILE A 94 0.18 -0.26 6.16
C ILE A 94 0.67 1.14 6.54
N VAL A 95 -0.11 2.19 6.25
CA VAL A 95 0.20 3.57 6.67
C VAL A 95 0.23 3.67 8.18
N VAL A 96 -0.82 3.23 8.89
CA VAL A 96 -0.90 3.31 10.36
C VAL A 96 0.24 2.54 11.02
N VAL A 97 0.49 1.31 10.59
CA VAL A 97 1.54 0.47 11.16
C VAL A 97 2.93 1.04 10.86
N SER A 98 3.16 1.54 9.64
CA SER A 98 4.44 2.17 9.28
C SER A 98 4.68 3.45 10.07
N PHE A 99 3.66 4.28 10.27
CA PHE A 99 3.78 5.49 11.10
C PHE A 99 4.11 5.15 12.56
N ALA A 100 3.47 4.13 13.13
CA ALA A 100 3.78 3.66 14.48
C ALA A 100 5.24 3.19 14.59
N ALA A 101 5.72 2.40 13.61
CA ALA A 101 7.11 1.95 13.54
C ALA A 101 8.10 3.12 13.37
N ILE A 102 7.81 4.07 12.49
CA ILE A 102 8.68 5.24 12.24
C ILE A 102 8.75 6.12 13.47
N ILE A 103 7.62 6.50 14.07
CA ILE A 103 7.59 7.40 15.25
C ILE A 103 8.36 6.76 16.40
N THR A 104 8.05 5.51 16.72
CA THR A 104 8.74 4.81 17.81
C THR A 104 10.21 4.57 17.49
N GLY A 105 10.55 4.23 16.25
CA GLY A 105 11.93 4.05 15.82
C GLY A 105 12.75 5.33 15.94
N VAL A 106 12.24 6.47 15.51
CA VAL A 106 12.90 7.79 15.66
C VAL A 106 13.11 8.13 17.14
N LEU A 107 12.11 7.92 17.99
CA LEU A 107 12.25 8.16 19.43
C LEU A 107 13.28 7.21 20.05
N MET A 108 13.32 5.95 19.65
CA MET A 108 14.30 4.96 20.15
C MET A 108 15.74 5.24 19.71
N MET A 109 15.93 5.98 18.59
CA MET A 109 17.28 6.40 18.16
C MET A 109 18.03 7.22 19.22
N VAL A 110 17.30 7.91 20.10
CA VAL A 110 17.92 8.65 21.23
C VAL A 110 18.69 7.73 22.20
N ARG A 111 18.42 6.42 22.21
CA ARG A 111 19.12 5.45 23.06
C ARG A 111 20.39 4.87 22.46
N ILE A 112 20.74 5.23 21.25
CA ILE A 112 21.96 4.76 20.58
C ILE A 112 22.89 5.92 20.27
N ASP A 113 24.20 5.67 20.28
CA ASP A 113 25.18 6.62 19.79
C ASP A 113 25.18 6.64 18.27
N THR A 114 25.09 7.83 17.68
CA THR A 114 25.14 8.03 16.23
C THR A 114 26.13 9.13 15.92
N PRO A 115 26.57 9.31 14.67
CA PRO A 115 27.38 10.46 14.28
C PRO A 115 26.69 11.81 14.47
N LEU A 116 25.34 11.81 14.64
CA LEU A 116 24.52 13.02 14.72
C LEU A 116 24.27 13.46 16.17
N TRP A 117 24.27 12.52 17.14
CA TRP A 117 24.05 12.81 18.57
C TRP A 117 24.58 11.71 19.46
N THR A 118 24.87 12.08 20.71
CA THR A 118 25.23 11.17 21.78
C THR A 118 23.97 10.60 22.44
N ARG A 119 23.99 9.34 22.81
CA ARG A 119 22.84 8.67 23.42
C ARG A 119 22.40 9.33 24.73
N ASN A 120 21.10 9.40 24.95
CA ASN A 120 20.50 9.82 26.21
C ASN A 120 19.40 8.82 26.65
N PRO A 121 19.74 7.77 27.41
CA PRO A 121 18.76 6.78 27.84
C PRO A 121 17.77 7.29 28.89
N TYR A 122 18.04 8.45 29.50
CA TYR A 122 17.25 9.05 30.58
C TYR A 122 16.24 10.09 30.12
N LEU A 123 16.07 10.27 28.79
CA LEU A 123 15.12 11.25 28.23
C LEU A 123 13.68 10.93 28.62
N PHE A 124 13.31 9.67 28.68
CA PHE A 124 11.98 9.20 29.07
C PHE A 124 12.06 8.20 30.22
N SER A 125 10.94 8.00 30.93
CA SER A 125 10.83 6.99 31.97
C SER A 125 10.95 5.56 31.42
N ASP A 126 11.31 4.61 32.25
CA ASP A 126 11.43 3.20 31.86
C ASP A 126 10.11 2.63 31.35
N THR A 127 8.97 3.05 31.92
CA THR A 127 7.64 2.67 31.46
C THR A 127 7.40 3.18 30.02
N THR A 128 7.76 4.43 29.74
CA THR A 128 7.61 4.99 28.38
C THR A 128 8.49 4.26 27.38
N TRP A 129 9.73 3.93 27.74
CA TRP A 129 10.61 3.12 26.91
C TRP A 129 10.01 1.73 26.66
N GLY A 130 9.47 1.09 27.71
CA GLY A 130 8.79 -0.22 27.57
C GLY A 130 7.66 -0.18 26.54
N VAL A 131 6.79 0.84 26.61
CA VAL A 131 5.70 1.02 25.64
C VAL A 131 6.24 1.21 24.22
N MET A 132 7.28 2.03 24.04
CA MET A 132 7.89 2.25 22.71
C MET A 132 8.45 0.95 22.12
N TYR A 133 9.15 0.14 22.91
CA TYR A 133 9.66 -1.16 22.46
C TYR A 133 8.53 -2.11 22.04
N VAL A 134 7.48 -2.18 22.85
CA VAL A 134 6.32 -3.03 22.53
C VAL A 134 5.63 -2.57 21.24
N VAL A 135 5.35 -1.28 21.12
CA VAL A 135 4.69 -0.75 19.92
C VAL A 135 5.56 -0.94 18.68
N HIS A 136 6.86 -0.66 18.78
CA HIS A 136 7.80 -0.85 17.68
C HIS A 136 7.90 -2.32 17.25
N GLY A 137 8.04 -3.22 18.21
CA GLY A 137 8.11 -4.67 17.95
C GLY A 137 6.83 -5.22 17.32
N LEU A 138 5.64 -4.83 17.86
CA LEU A 138 4.35 -5.21 17.28
C LEU A 138 4.18 -4.66 15.86
N SER A 139 4.62 -3.42 15.62
CA SER A 139 4.62 -2.84 14.27
C SER A 139 5.52 -3.64 13.32
N GLY A 140 6.70 -4.06 13.77
CA GLY A 140 7.62 -4.89 12.99
C GLY A 140 7.00 -6.23 12.60
N VAL A 141 6.39 -6.95 13.56
CA VAL A 141 5.68 -8.22 13.29
C VAL A 141 4.52 -8.00 12.32
N SER A 142 3.72 -6.93 12.53
CA SER A 142 2.62 -6.59 11.65
C SER A 142 3.09 -6.29 10.23
N LEU A 143 4.21 -5.57 10.05
CA LEU A 143 4.80 -5.29 8.75
C LEU A 143 5.27 -6.55 8.03
N ILE A 144 5.82 -7.56 8.75
CA ILE A 144 6.13 -8.85 8.12
C ILE A 144 4.88 -9.51 7.54
N LEU A 145 3.81 -9.60 8.34
CA LEU A 145 2.56 -10.20 7.89
C LEU A 145 1.97 -9.45 6.69
N LEU A 146 2.01 -8.12 6.73
CA LEU A 146 1.58 -7.27 5.62
C LEU A 146 2.43 -7.48 4.37
N VAL A 147 3.75 -7.48 4.48
CA VAL A 147 4.65 -7.72 3.34
C VAL A 147 4.45 -9.12 2.78
N ALA A 148 4.36 -10.15 3.63
CA ALA A 148 4.11 -11.52 3.19
C ALA A 148 2.78 -11.66 2.45
N SER A 149 1.69 -11.07 2.98
CA SER A 149 0.39 -11.07 2.32
C SER A 149 0.43 -10.29 1.00
N HIS A 150 1.12 -9.15 0.95
CA HIS A 150 1.29 -8.37 -0.29
C HIS A 150 1.99 -9.18 -1.38
N ILE A 151 3.09 -9.85 -1.04
CA ILE A 151 3.82 -10.72 -1.97
C ILE A 151 2.91 -11.87 -2.43
N TYR A 152 2.21 -12.51 -1.50
CA TYR A 152 1.28 -13.59 -1.83
C TYR A 152 0.24 -13.15 -2.87
N PHE A 153 -0.46 -12.02 -2.63
CA PHE A 153 -1.47 -11.53 -3.57
C PHE A 153 -0.88 -11.06 -4.90
N ALA A 154 0.33 -10.47 -4.90
CA ALA A 154 1.00 -10.05 -6.12
C ALA A 154 1.44 -11.23 -7.01
N LEU A 155 1.72 -12.39 -6.42
CA LEU A 155 2.17 -13.59 -7.14
C LEU A 155 1.01 -14.48 -7.60
N ARG A 156 -0.21 -14.29 -7.09
CA ARG A 156 -1.37 -15.09 -7.50
C ARG A 156 -1.64 -14.97 -9.00
N PRO A 157 -1.85 -16.10 -9.71
CA PRO A 157 -2.09 -16.11 -11.16
C PRO A 157 -3.23 -15.18 -11.58
N GLU A 158 -4.33 -15.15 -10.81
CA GLU A 158 -5.54 -14.36 -11.10
C GLU A 158 -5.32 -12.85 -10.92
N LYS A 159 -4.27 -12.45 -10.20
CA LYS A 159 -3.93 -11.03 -9.93
C LYS A 159 -2.68 -10.57 -10.67
N ARG A 160 -2.00 -11.45 -11.41
CA ARG A 160 -0.76 -11.12 -12.13
C ARG A 160 -0.92 -10.00 -13.14
N TRP A 161 -2.08 -9.86 -13.75
CA TRP A 161 -2.36 -8.76 -14.66
C TRP A 161 -2.24 -7.38 -13.97
N ILE A 162 -2.64 -7.26 -12.68
CA ILE A 162 -2.46 -6.04 -11.89
C ILE A 162 -0.97 -5.76 -11.69
N THR A 163 -0.19 -6.76 -11.28
CA THR A 163 1.26 -6.63 -11.10
C THR A 163 1.95 -6.20 -12.40
N TRP A 164 1.58 -6.81 -13.52
CA TRP A 164 2.11 -6.43 -14.83
C TRP A 164 1.67 -5.04 -15.27
N SER A 165 0.45 -4.61 -14.95
CA SER A 165 -0.01 -3.26 -15.27
C SER A 165 0.81 -2.18 -14.53
N MET A 166 1.22 -2.45 -13.28
CA MET A 166 2.10 -1.55 -12.53
C MET A 166 3.49 -1.41 -13.17
N VAL A 167 4.03 -2.49 -13.73
CA VAL A 167 5.35 -2.49 -14.40
C VAL A 167 5.28 -1.85 -15.78
N ARG A 168 4.21 -2.13 -16.53
CA ARG A 168 4.04 -1.68 -17.93
C ARG A 168 3.45 -0.27 -18.03
N GLY A 169 2.75 0.22 -16.99
CA GLY A 169 2.06 1.50 -16.98
C GLY A 169 0.73 1.52 -17.73
N TRP A 170 0.18 0.37 -18.12
CA TRP A 170 -1.10 0.23 -18.81
C TRP A 170 -1.84 -1.03 -18.41
N ILE A 171 -3.15 -1.06 -18.65
CA ILE A 171 -4.07 -2.17 -18.36
C ILE A 171 -4.78 -2.60 -19.65
N ASP A 172 -4.99 -3.90 -19.81
CA ASP A 172 -5.77 -4.44 -20.91
C ASP A 172 -7.24 -4.02 -20.78
N ARG A 173 -7.85 -3.67 -21.92
CA ARG A 173 -9.25 -3.21 -21.96
C ARG A 173 -10.23 -4.23 -21.37
N GLU A 174 -10.00 -5.51 -21.60
CA GLU A 174 -10.82 -6.60 -21.08
C GLU A 174 -10.80 -6.60 -19.54
N HIS A 175 -9.61 -6.66 -18.92
CA HIS A 175 -9.47 -6.61 -17.48
C HIS A 175 -10.03 -5.31 -16.86
N TYR A 176 -9.86 -4.18 -17.56
CA TYR A 176 -10.43 -2.92 -17.10
C TYR A 176 -11.96 -2.96 -17.05
N LEU A 177 -12.63 -3.39 -18.13
CA LEU A 177 -14.09 -3.46 -18.19
C LEU A 177 -14.68 -4.54 -17.28
N GLU A 178 -13.94 -5.60 -17.00
CA GLU A 178 -14.37 -6.66 -16.10
C GLU A 178 -14.36 -6.21 -14.63
N HIS A 179 -13.29 -5.52 -14.19
CA HIS A 179 -13.03 -5.26 -12.77
C HIS A 179 -13.36 -3.84 -12.33
N PHE A 180 -13.35 -2.85 -13.23
CA PHE A 180 -13.53 -1.44 -12.90
C PHE A 180 -14.78 -0.86 -13.53
N ASP A 181 -15.27 0.23 -12.92
CA ASP A 181 -16.40 0.99 -13.40
C ASP A 181 -15.88 2.19 -14.23
N PRO A 182 -16.14 2.23 -15.55
CA PRO A 182 -15.71 3.34 -16.41
C PRO A 182 -16.30 4.71 -16.01
N ALA A 183 -17.43 4.73 -15.30
CA ALA A 183 -18.01 5.97 -14.79
C ALA A 183 -17.25 6.52 -13.57
N LYS A 184 -16.59 5.62 -12.80
CA LYS A 184 -15.82 6.00 -11.60
C LYS A 184 -14.33 6.20 -11.89
N TRP A 185 -13.82 5.56 -12.92
CA TRP A 185 -12.42 5.69 -13.34
C TRP A 185 -12.32 5.80 -14.86
N VAL A 186 -12.17 7.02 -15.34
CA VAL A 186 -11.95 7.30 -16.76
C VAL A 186 -10.48 7.11 -17.08
N VAL A 187 -10.16 6.17 -17.97
CA VAL A 187 -8.80 5.95 -18.47
C VAL A 187 -8.67 6.64 -19.83
N THR A 188 -7.71 7.57 -19.94
CA THR A 188 -7.35 8.22 -21.20
C THR A 188 -6.55 7.28 -22.11
N ASP A 189 -6.59 7.51 -23.42
CA ASP A 189 -6.01 6.62 -24.46
C ASP A 189 -4.54 6.20 -24.25
N GLY A 190 -3.77 7.00 -23.50
CA GLY A 190 -2.37 6.65 -23.15
C GLY A 190 -2.21 5.54 -22.13
N GLY A 191 -3.26 5.22 -21.36
CA GLY A 191 -3.23 4.20 -20.28
C GLY A 191 -3.90 2.87 -20.63
N MET A 192 -4.52 2.76 -21.81
CA MET A 192 -5.24 1.56 -22.26
C MET A 192 -4.71 1.08 -23.62
N LYS A 193 -4.41 -0.20 -23.73
CA LYS A 193 -4.05 -0.84 -25.02
C LYS A 193 -5.00 -2.00 -25.29
N SER A 194 -5.34 -2.24 -26.56
CA SER A 194 -6.04 -3.45 -26.96
C SER A 194 -5.08 -4.65 -26.97
N VAL A 195 -5.62 -5.86 -26.85
CA VAL A 195 -4.85 -7.12 -26.85
C VAL A 195 -4.05 -7.30 -28.16
N ASP A 196 -4.52 -6.70 -29.26
CA ASP A 196 -3.89 -6.74 -30.58
C ASP A 196 -2.81 -5.66 -30.77
N GLY A 197 -2.52 -4.86 -29.75
CA GLY A 197 -1.47 -3.81 -29.79
C GLY A 197 -1.87 -2.53 -30.48
N THR A 198 -3.11 -2.41 -30.95
CA THR A 198 -3.65 -1.17 -31.53
C THR A 198 -4.15 -0.25 -30.41
N THR A 199 -3.81 1.04 -30.49
CA THR A 199 -4.37 2.04 -29.56
C THR A 199 -5.81 2.33 -29.99
N PRO A 200 -6.83 2.14 -29.13
CA PRO A 200 -8.21 2.52 -29.50
C PRO A 200 -8.24 4.02 -29.78
N GLY A 201 -8.72 4.40 -30.95
CA GLY A 201 -8.92 5.82 -31.29
C GLY A 201 -9.91 6.49 -30.32
N THR A 202 -9.73 7.77 -30.08
CA THR A 202 -10.45 8.66 -29.16
C THR A 202 -11.99 8.64 -29.30
N GLY A 203 -12.54 8.05 -30.39
CA GLY A 203 -13.97 7.98 -30.66
C GLY A 203 -14.70 6.74 -30.15
N ALA A 204 -13.98 5.66 -29.79
CA ALA A 204 -14.60 4.36 -29.54
C ALA A 204 -15.18 4.19 -28.13
N VAL A 205 -14.79 4.99 -27.16
CA VAL A 205 -15.25 4.87 -25.75
C VAL A 205 -16.55 5.67 -25.53
N ALA A 206 -16.78 6.74 -26.28
CA ALA A 206 -17.98 7.56 -26.14
C ALA A 206 -19.24 6.94 -26.81
N GLU A 207 -19.06 6.01 -27.75
CA GLU A 207 -20.18 5.49 -28.56
C GLU A 207 -20.84 4.22 -28.00
N GLN A 208 -20.32 3.65 -26.87
CA GLN A 208 -20.85 2.43 -26.29
C GLN A 208 -21.42 2.58 -24.86
N ILE A 209 -21.77 3.77 -24.44
CA ILE A 209 -22.65 3.96 -23.28
C ILE A 209 -24.09 3.88 -23.83
N PRO A 210 -24.85 2.80 -23.56
CA PRO A 210 -26.27 2.78 -23.90
C PRO A 210 -26.90 3.97 -23.17
N SER A 211 -27.50 4.88 -23.90
CA SER A 211 -28.34 5.92 -23.31
C SER A 211 -29.41 5.22 -22.47
N ALA A 212 -29.35 5.39 -21.17
CA ALA A 212 -30.43 4.98 -20.29
C ALA A 212 -31.69 5.69 -20.79
N LYS A 213 -32.61 4.93 -21.39
CA LYS A 213 -33.97 5.41 -21.67
C LYS A 213 -34.52 5.91 -20.35
N ARG A 214 -34.78 7.22 -20.30
CA ARG A 214 -35.73 7.79 -19.34
C ARG A 214 -37.07 7.24 -19.78
N GLU A 215 -37.63 6.33 -19.06
CA GLU A 215 -39.06 6.05 -19.10
C GLU A 215 -39.72 7.12 -18.24
N ASP A 216 -40.59 7.87 -18.93
CA ASP A 216 -41.51 8.87 -18.35
C ASP A 216 -42.56 8.18 -17.45
#